data_513e19f2a6d51fec038cca9c352c7182
#
_entry.id   513e19f2a6d51fec038cca9c352c7182
#
_cell.length_a   1.000
_cell.length_b   1.000
_cell.length_c   1.000
_cell.angle_alpha   90.00
_cell.angle_beta   90.00
_cell.angle_gamma   90.00
#
_symmetry.space_group_name_H-M   'P 1'
#
loop_
_entity.id
_entity.type
_entity.pdbx_description
1 polymer ?
#
loop_
_entity_poly.entity_id
_entity_poly.type
_entity_poly.pdbx_seq_one_letter_code
_entity_poly.pdbx_strand_id
1 'polypeptide(L)'
;MAADPLDREKKKMKMAVDLWSDSDEESPVPSEWAGVNPDSFRDDYLAKVEQDRLDEQSAPRPVKIATLDYYKPPTMFHTVELFPVSQSGSKAVLRAAKFLLGVSSSLDGEPLRRCSGFWVDWDEEKKTGLVLTTARLIRTKDAPYSVWSGGEEYAADAHVTVHLLNGTSAEGQLVYLQPHYDLAFLSVQVDQPINLPSLNEKDVEYAQEVFRLGRDDSLNLRITYARAEYLNPTMFERHHNVYFRSPDGHGDNSEYDNGGPVINLCGEVVGMVNVPKRFGSFVPSSILLNCLDSWKKYQHIPRPHLGMMFKDIKLLEPAHVDMLWRTFNIDDGLIVQEVSGGSAAEKSGIQKGDIIESFNGKPVSSTIELENVLMSICKCPLDVEVHIYVGVFHILKEQRSTIELTAKLSELGEIITRELRRKPIRAKGFTALHSTNSIKHLFLRKRSRQRLIIGLTDLRSYRLLNWMPD
;
A
#
# COMPACT_ATOMS: atom_id res chain seq x y z
N MET A 1 -43.63 1.29 7.09
CA MET A 1 -43.76 1.01 8.53
C MET A 1 -42.37 0.59 9.00
N ALA A 2 -41.64 1.48 9.62
CA ALA A 2 -40.32 1.21 10.17
C ALA A 2 -40.51 0.51 11.52
N ALA A 3 -39.85 -0.62 11.73
CA ALA A 3 -39.94 -1.38 12.97
C ALA A 3 -39.26 -0.57 14.09
N ASP A 4 -39.94 -0.55 15.25
CA ASP A 4 -39.53 0.15 16.46
C ASP A 4 -38.09 -0.22 16.86
N PRO A 5 -37.22 0.76 17.13
CA PRO A 5 -35.85 0.53 17.58
C PRO A 5 -35.76 -0.37 18.82
N LEU A 6 -36.75 -0.30 19.71
CA LEU A 6 -36.87 -1.15 20.90
C LEU A 6 -36.99 -2.64 20.58
N ASP A 7 -37.68 -3.01 19.49
CA ASP A 7 -37.82 -4.40 19.08
C ASP A 7 -36.52 -4.98 18.48
N ARG A 8 -35.72 -4.13 17.88
CA ARG A 8 -34.39 -4.55 17.39
C ARG A 8 -33.40 -4.81 18.53
N GLU A 9 -33.43 -4.01 19.59
CA GLU A 9 -32.56 -4.26 20.75
C GLU A 9 -33.01 -5.44 21.58
N LYS A 10 -34.32 -5.61 21.79
CA LYS A 10 -34.86 -6.83 22.42
C LYS A 10 -34.48 -8.10 21.67
N LYS A 11 -34.44 -8.05 20.33
CA LYS A 11 -34.02 -9.19 19.49
C LYS A 11 -32.50 -9.46 19.59
N LYS A 12 -31.70 -8.44 19.70
CA LYS A 12 -30.25 -8.57 19.94
C LYS A 12 -29.95 -9.13 21.32
N MET A 13 -30.68 -8.67 22.34
CA MET A 13 -30.50 -9.11 23.72
C MET A 13 -30.97 -10.58 23.90
N LYS A 14 -32.01 -11.00 23.22
CA LYS A 14 -32.45 -12.39 23.21
C LYS A 14 -31.43 -13.31 22.54
N MET A 15 -30.82 -12.87 21.44
CA MET A 15 -29.70 -13.56 20.78
C MET A 15 -28.45 -13.70 21.64
N ALA A 16 -28.15 -12.72 22.47
CA ALA A 16 -27.00 -12.75 23.38
C ALA A 16 -27.25 -13.70 24.56
N VAL A 17 -28.47 -13.76 25.05
CA VAL A 17 -28.86 -14.71 26.14
C VAL A 17 -28.90 -16.15 25.65
N ASP A 18 -29.38 -16.39 24.43
CA ASP A 18 -29.42 -17.71 23.81
C ASP A 18 -28.02 -18.27 23.47
N LEU A 19 -27.04 -17.39 23.26
CA LEU A 19 -25.62 -17.78 23.04
C LEU A 19 -24.89 -18.21 24.34
N TRP A 20 -25.42 -17.91 25.50
CA TRP A 20 -24.84 -18.27 26.80
C TRP A 20 -25.44 -19.53 27.42
N SER A 21 -26.45 -20.12 26.82
CA SER A 21 -27.17 -21.28 27.38
C SER A 21 -26.67 -22.64 26.86
N ASP A 22 -25.75 -22.69 25.90
CA ASP A 22 -25.34 -23.93 25.24
C ASP A 22 -23.88 -24.36 25.47
N SER A 23 -23.26 -23.98 26.58
CA SER A 23 -21.98 -24.55 26.97
C SER A 23 -22.06 -25.23 28.34
N ASP A 24 -22.31 -26.52 28.35
CA ASP A 24 -22.22 -27.44 29.49
C ASP A 24 -20.75 -27.66 29.90
N GLU A 25 -20.02 -26.60 30.30
CA GLU A 25 -18.80 -26.70 31.07
C GLU A 25 -18.86 -25.73 32.23
N GLU A 26 -19.13 -26.27 33.42
CA GLU A 26 -19.09 -25.58 34.71
C GLU A 26 -17.65 -25.03 34.96
N SER A 27 -17.41 -23.78 34.58
CA SER A 27 -16.30 -23.01 35.12
C SER A 27 -16.69 -22.56 36.53
N PRO A 28 -15.84 -22.72 37.56
CA PRO A 28 -16.20 -22.32 38.92
C PRO A 28 -16.39 -20.80 38.97
N VAL A 29 -17.63 -20.40 39.27
CA VAL A 29 -18.00 -18.99 39.50
C VAL A 29 -17.17 -18.48 40.68
N PRO A 30 -16.48 -17.34 40.57
CA PRO A 30 -15.77 -16.74 41.68
C PRO A 30 -16.69 -16.53 42.87
N SER A 31 -16.22 -16.84 44.09
CA SER A 31 -17.02 -16.81 45.31
C SER A 31 -17.62 -15.45 45.67
N GLU A 32 -17.20 -14.38 45.03
CA GLU A 32 -17.75 -13.01 45.19
C GLU A 32 -19.14 -12.84 44.56
N TRP A 33 -19.59 -13.77 43.73
CA TRP A 33 -20.88 -13.68 43.04
C TRP A 33 -21.94 -14.67 43.57
N ALA A 34 -21.57 -15.40 44.61
CA ALA A 34 -22.49 -16.35 45.27
C ALA A 34 -23.55 -15.57 46.09
N GLY A 35 -24.72 -15.36 45.52
CA GLY A 35 -25.89 -14.74 46.20
C GLY A 35 -26.52 -13.56 45.42
N VAL A 36 -26.01 -13.19 44.28
CA VAL A 36 -26.63 -12.15 43.45
C VAL A 36 -27.71 -12.80 42.59
N ASN A 37 -28.97 -12.40 42.78
CA ASN A 37 -30.06 -12.85 41.96
C ASN A 37 -29.94 -12.23 40.54
N PRO A 38 -29.78 -13.02 39.48
CA PRO A 38 -29.64 -12.49 38.12
C PRO A 38 -30.79 -11.59 37.67
N ASP A 39 -31.98 -11.84 38.19
CA ASP A 39 -33.18 -11.05 37.85
C ASP A 39 -33.17 -9.67 38.49
N SER A 40 -32.60 -9.53 39.70
CA SER A 40 -32.46 -8.19 40.33
C SER A 40 -31.47 -7.31 39.61
N PHE A 41 -30.38 -7.88 39.09
CA PHE A 41 -29.39 -7.12 38.31
C PHE A 41 -29.96 -6.64 36.97
N ARG A 42 -30.84 -7.45 36.38
CA ARG A 42 -31.51 -7.10 35.15
C ARG A 42 -32.55 -5.98 35.37
N ASP A 43 -33.29 -6.04 36.47
CA ASP A 43 -34.29 -5.03 36.81
C ASP A 43 -33.64 -3.68 37.17
N ASP A 44 -32.51 -3.71 37.90
CA ASP A 44 -31.71 -2.53 38.21
C ASP A 44 -31.09 -1.89 36.97
N TYR A 45 -30.60 -2.73 36.04
CA TYR A 45 -30.06 -2.25 34.75
C TYR A 45 -31.17 -1.62 33.89
N LEU A 46 -32.34 -2.27 33.79
CA LEU A 46 -33.45 -1.73 33.02
C LEU A 46 -34.00 -0.44 33.64
N ALA A 47 -34.06 -0.36 34.97
CA ALA A 47 -34.46 0.86 35.67
C ALA A 47 -33.45 1.98 35.42
N LYS A 48 -32.15 1.69 35.39
CA LYS A 48 -31.10 2.67 35.09
C LYS A 48 -31.18 3.17 33.65
N VAL A 49 -31.38 2.29 32.69
CA VAL A 49 -31.54 2.66 31.26
C VAL A 49 -32.79 3.52 31.07
N GLU A 50 -33.89 3.21 31.76
CA GLU A 50 -35.10 4.04 31.69
C GLU A 50 -34.89 5.40 32.37
N GLN A 51 -34.16 5.46 33.50
CA GLN A 51 -33.79 6.71 34.14
C GLN A 51 -32.91 7.56 33.23
N ASP A 52 -31.86 7.00 32.65
CA ASP A 52 -30.96 7.69 31.69
C ASP A 52 -31.76 8.24 30.50
N ARG A 53 -32.79 7.49 30.02
CA ARG A 53 -33.69 7.94 28.94
C ARG A 53 -34.59 9.11 29.36
N LEU A 54 -35.08 9.10 30.60
CA LEU A 54 -35.89 10.17 31.15
C LEU A 54 -35.03 11.44 31.40
N ASP A 55 -33.80 11.25 31.85
CA ASP A 55 -32.85 12.32 32.05
C ASP A 55 -32.41 12.96 30.72
N GLU A 56 -32.21 12.16 29.65
CA GLU A 56 -31.98 12.69 28.31
C GLU A 56 -33.15 13.46 27.73
N GLN A 57 -34.40 13.06 28.07
CA GLN A 57 -35.60 13.78 27.64
C GLN A 57 -35.82 15.09 28.39
N SER A 58 -35.40 15.15 29.66
CA SER A 58 -35.52 16.31 30.54
C SER A 58 -34.34 17.28 30.50
N ALA A 59 -33.19 16.82 29.95
CA ALA A 59 -32.00 17.66 29.80
C ALA A 59 -32.28 18.85 28.86
N PRO A 60 -31.83 20.08 29.21
CA PRO A 60 -31.94 21.21 28.30
C PRO A 60 -31.23 20.82 26.97
N ARG A 61 -31.97 20.91 25.86
CA ARG A 61 -31.42 20.55 24.55
C ARG A 61 -30.14 21.32 24.32
N PRO A 62 -29.02 20.62 24.08
CA PRO A 62 -27.76 21.30 23.82
C PRO A 62 -27.94 22.25 22.63
N VAL A 63 -27.35 23.45 22.73
CA VAL A 63 -27.36 24.43 21.64
C VAL A 63 -26.79 23.73 20.39
N LYS A 64 -27.62 23.53 19.37
CA LYS A 64 -27.24 22.91 18.13
C LYS A 64 -26.23 23.80 17.42
N ILE A 65 -24.99 23.29 17.27
CA ILE A 65 -24.03 23.88 16.36
C ILE A 65 -24.35 23.28 14.99
N ALA A 66 -24.97 24.08 14.13
CA ALA A 66 -25.56 23.64 12.85
C ALA A 66 -24.62 22.85 11.95
N THR A 67 -23.32 22.98 12.11
CA THR A 67 -22.30 22.29 11.34
C THR A 67 -21.86 20.96 11.93
N LEU A 68 -22.18 20.65 13.20
CA LEU A 68 -21.73 19.43 13.89
C LEU A 68 -22.85 18.42 14.14
N ASP A 69 -24.12 18.85 14.11
CA ASP A 69 -25.26 18.00 14.48
C ASP A 69 -25.51 16.83 13.54
N TYR A 70 -25.05 16.87 12.30
CA TYR A 70 -25.31 15.83 11.28
C TYR A 70 -24.09 15.00 10.92
N TYR A 71 -22.91 15.39 11.36
CA TYR A 71 -21.69 14.69 11.05
C TYR A 71 -21.25 13.82 12.23
N LYS A 72 -21.31 12.51 12.05
CA LYS A 72 -20.61 11.57 12.93
C LYS A 72 -19.26 11.27 12.30
N PRO A 73 -18.18 11.94 12.71
CA PRO A 73 -16.86 11.62 12.18
C PRO A 73 -16.56 10.16 12.51
N PRO A 74 -15.94 9.40 11.59
CA PRO A 74 -15.37 8.12 11.94
C PRO A 74 -14.41 8.36 13.11
N THR A 75 -14.70 7.74 14.24
CA THR A 75 -13.86 7.91 15.44
C THR A 75 -12.49 7.32 15.14
N MET A 76 -11.49 8.17 15.12
CA MET A 76 -10.12 7.85 14.77
C MET A 76 -9.42 7.00 15.84
N PHE A 77 -9.87 7.07 17.07
CA PHE A 77 -9.21 6.50 18.24
C PHE A 77 -10.23 5.78 19.11
N HIS A 78 -10.33 4.47 18.93
CA HIS A 78 -11.26 3.63 19.70
C HIS A 78 -10.62 3.00 20.93
N THR A 79 -9.28 2.98 21.02
CA THR A 79 -8.57 2.31 22.10
C THR A 79 -7.78 3.28 22.95
N VAL A 80 -7.72 3.01 24.25
CA VAL A 80 -6.96 3.82 25.23
C VAL A 80 -5.48 3.92 24.84
N GLU A 81 -4.94 2.91 24.18
CA GLU A 81 -3.56 2.85 23.71
C GLU A 81 -3.23 3.95 22.67
N LEU A 82 -4.23 4.42 21.94
CA LEU A 82 -4.06 5.46 20.93
C LEU A 82 -4.24 6.89 21.46
N PHE A 83 -4.66 7.08 22.71
CA PHE A 83 -4.80 8.40 23.29
C PHE A 83 -3.52 9.26 23.25
N PRO A 84 -2.31 8.74 23.54
CA PRO A 84 -1.09 9.54 23.43
C PRO A 84 -0.83 10.04 22.01
N VAL A 85 -1.17 9.22 21.01
CA VAL A 85 -1.02 9.54 19.59
C VAL A 85 -2.07 10.56 19.14
N SER A 86 -3.28 10.54 19.76
CA SER A 86 -4.38 11.39 19.35
C SER A 86 -4.09 12.88 19.50
N GLN A 87 -3.44 13.29 20.59
CA GLN A 87 -3.13 14.70 20.83
C GLN A 87 -2.09 15.26 19.86
N SER A 88 -1.01 14.49 19.63
CA SER A 88 0.04 14.87 18.68
C SER A 88 -0.46 14.78 17.24
N GLY A 89 -1.15 13.69 16.92
CA GLY A 89 -1.70 13.41 15.62
C GLY A 89 -2.74 14.41 15.15
N SER A 90 -3.63 14.86 16.03
CA SER A 90 -4.69 15.83 15.66
C SER A 90 -4.12 17.14 15.11
N LYS A 91 -3.05 17.67 15.70
CA LYS A 91 -2.41 18.90 15.20
C LYS A 91 -1.73 18.68 13.85
N ALA A 92 -1.07 17.52 13.66
CA ALA A 92 -0.42 17.15 12.41
C ALA A 92 -1.47 16.98 11.30
N VAL A 93 -2.54 16.24 11.57
CA VAL A 93 -3.65 16.00 10.65
C VAL A 93 -4.35 17.30 10.24
N LEU A 94 -4.66 18.20 11.19
CA LEU A 94 -5.30 19.47 10.87
C LEU A 94 -4.40 20.40 10.04
N ARG A 95 -3.07 20.34 10.19
CA ARG A 95 -2.14 21.02 9.29
C ARG A 95 -2.17 20.43 7.90
N ALA A 96 -2.13 19.10 7.80
CA ALA A 96 -2.15 18.40 6.52
C ALA A 96 -3.50 18.55 5.79
N ALA A 97 -4.60 18.64 6.50
CA ALA A 97 -5.92 18.87 5.93
C ALA A 97 -6.00 20.15 5.07
N LYS A 98 -5.09 21.12 5.28
CA LYS A 98 -5.06 22.39 4.53
C LYS A 98 -4.51 22.26 3.12
N PHE A 99 -3.73 21.23 2.83
CA PHE A 99 -3.20 20.95 1.48
C PHE A 99 -3.82 19.71 0.84
N LEU A 100 -4.70 19.00 1.53
CA LEU A 100 -5.39 17.80 1.07
C LEU A 100 -6.65 18.14 0.30
N LEU A 101 -6.81 17.56 -0.89
CA LEU A 101 -7.89 17.82 -1.85
C LEU A 101 -8.66 16.55 -2.16
N GLY A 102 -9.93 16.69 -2.52
CA GLY A 102 -10.68 15.66 -3.25
C GLY A 102 -10.44 15.82 -4.75
N VAL A 103 -10.33 14.72 -5.48
CA VAL A 103 -10.15 14.72 -6.93
C VAL A 103 -11.09 13.70 -7.55
N SER A 104 -11.75 14.07 -8.64
CA SER A 104 -12.62 13.16 -9.39
C SER A 104 -12.35 13.25 -10.89
N SER A 105 -12.65 12.19 -11.60
CA SER A 105 -12.55 12.13 -13.05
C SER A 105 -13.84 11.62 -13.68
N SER A 106 -14.09 12.02 -14.91
CA SER A 106 -15.16 11.53 -15.76
C SER A 106 -14.66 11.31 -17.18
N LEU A 107 -15.28 10.37 -17.87
CA LEU A 107 -15.00 10.07 -19.27
C LEU A 107 -16.33 10.04 -20.02
N ASP A 108 -16.44 10.78 -21.12
CA ASP A 108 -17.67 10.93 -21.89
C ASP A 108 -18.90 11.36 -21.06
N GLY A 109 -18.67 12.13 -19.99
CA GLY A 109 -19.70 12.59 -19.08
C GLY A 109 -20.08 11.61 -17.95
N GLU A 110 -19.58 10.37 -17.99
CA GLU A 110 -19.81 9.38 -16.95
C GLU A 110 -18.70 9.42 -15.88
N PRO A 111 -19.05 9.31 -14.59
CA PRO A 111 -18.06 9.26 -13.52
C PRO A 111 -17.10 8.07 -13.70
N LEU A 112 -15.79 8.34 -13.73
CA LEU A 112 -14.78 7.29 -13.87
C LEU A 112 -14.21 6.87 -12.50
N ARG A 113 -13.62 7.82 -11.78
CA ARG A 113 -12.98 7.56 -10.49
C ARG A 113 -13.06 8.75 -9.55
N ARG A 114 -12.93 8.45 -8.25
CA ARG A 114 -12.76 9.45 -7.21
C ARG A 114 -11.64 9.04 -6.25
N CYS A 115 -10.82 10.00 -5.89
CA CYS A 115 -9.65 9.79 -5.03
C CYS A 115 -9.29 11.08 -4.31
N SER A 116 -8.15 11.10 -3.66
CA SER A 116 -7.56 12.29 -3.06
C SER A 116 -6.32 12.73 -3.82
N GLY A 117 -5.89 13.94 -3.53
CA GLY A 117 -4.63 14.52 -3.99
C GLY A 117 -4.18 15.59 -3.02
N PHE A 118 -3.00 16.11 -3.21
CA PHE A 118 -2.49 17.19 -2.39
C PHE A 118 -1.56 18.11 -3.18
N TRP A 119 -1.49 19.36 -2.74
CA TRP A 119 -0.62 20.35 -3.36
C TRP A 119 0.84 19.97 -3.16
N VAL A 120 1.68 20.14 -4.18
CA VAL A 120 3.14 19.89 -4.12
C VAL A 120 3.96 21.04 -4.64
N ASP A 121 3.34 21.98 -5.37
CA ASP A 121 4.02 23.19 -5.87
C ASP A 121 3.03 24.32 -6.14
N TRP A 122 3.54 25.56 -6.21
CA TRP A 122 2.77 26.75 -6.46
C TRP A 122 3.57 27.78 -7.26
N ASP A 123 3.03 28.18 -8.39
CA ASP A 123 3.55 29.28 -9.20
C ASP A 123 2.70 30.54 -8.93
N GLU A 124 3.27 31.48 -8.17
CA GLU A 124 2.58 32.70 -7.76
C GLU A 124 2.30 33.65 -8.94
N GLU A 125 3.20 33.68 -9.94
CA GLU A 125 3.04 34.55 -11.10
C GLU A 125 1.92 34.07 -12.01
N LYS A 126 1.83 32.77 -12.25
CA LYS A 126 0.79 32.14 -13.07
C LYS A 126 -0.47 31.82 -12.29
N LYS A 127 -0.45 31.93 -10.96
CA LYS A 127 -1.53 31.48 -10.07
C LYS A 127 -1.94 30.04 -10.33
N THR A 128 -0.96 29.19 -10.52
CA THR A 128 -1.16 27.78 -10.88
C THR A 128 -0.56 26.88 -9.80
N GLY A 129 -1.38 26.01 -9.23
CA GLY A 129 -0.94 24.99 -8.31
C GLY A 129 -0.69 23.66 -9.01
N LEU A 130 0.28 22.90 -8.51
CA LEU A 130 0.52 21.53 -8.92
C LEU A 130 -0.01 20.58 -7.85
N VAL A 131 -0.91 19.68 -8.27
CA VAL A 131 -1.48 18.62 -7.42
C VAL A 131 -0.84 17.29 -7.78
N LEU A 132 -0.38 16.57 -6.76
CA LEU A 132 0.03 15.18 -6.87
C LEU A 132 -1.14 14.28 -6.47
N THR A 133 -1.41 13.25 -7.29
CA THR A 133 -2.44 12.23 -7.04
C THR A 133 -2.03 10.89 -7.66
N THR A 134 -2.89 9.87 -7.56
CA THR A 134 -2.67 8.55 -8.15
C THR A 134 -2.98 8.52 -9.65
N ALA A 135 -2.19 7.79 -10.42
CA ALA A 135 -2.46 7.51 -11.83
C ALA A 135 -3.80 6.78 -12.05
N ARG A 136 -4.30 6.08 -11.02
CA ARG A 136 -5.58 5.37 -11.08
C ARG A 136 -6.77 6.28 -11.29
N LEU A 137 -6.64 7.56 -11.00
CA LEU A 137 -7.68 8.56 -11.25
C LEU A 137 -8.24 8.48 -12.66
N ILE A 138 -7.39 8.24 -13.65
CA ILE A 138 -7.76 8.18 -15.07
C ILE A 138 -7.62 6.77 -15.67
N ARG A 139 -7.49 5.74 -14.83
CA ARG A 139 -7.35 4.36 -15.29
C ARG A 139 -8.71 3.79 -15.69
N THR A 140 -8.85 3.37 -16.96
CA THR A 140 -10.06 2.73 -17.49
C THR A 140 -10.04 1.24 -17.35
N LYS A 141 -8.85 0.62 -17.37
CA LYS A 141 -8.69 -0.82 -17.28
C LYS A 141 -7.48 -1.20 -16.45
N ASP A 142 -7.71 -2.06 -15.46
CA ASP A 142 -6.64 -2.69 -14.70
C ASP A 142 -5.99 -3.82 -15.53
N ALA A 143 -4.66 -3.93 -15.42
CA ALA A 143 -3.98 -5.09 -15.99
C ALA A 143 -4.54 -6.38 -15.40
N PRO A 144 -4.64 -7.47 -16.19
CA PRO A 144 -4.93 -8.79 -15.64
C PRO A 144 -3.92 -9.12 -14.55
N TYR A 145 -4.29 -9.98 -13.60
CA TYR A 145 -3.40 -10.44 -12.53
C TYR A 145 -2.23 -11.26 -13.10
N SER A 146 -1.34 -10.58 -13.75
CA SER A 146 -0.09 -11.10 -14.25
C SER A 146 1.03 -10.21 -13.77
N VAL A 147 2.19 -10.79 -13.54
CA VAL A 147 3.37 -10.07 -13.13
C VAL A 147 3.64 -8.94 -14.10
N TRP A 148 3.44 -7.70 -13.66
CA TRP A 148 3.79 -6.46 -14.37
C TRP A 148 3.67 -6.54 -15.90
N SER A 149 2.48 -6.87 -16.39
CA SER A 149 2.27 -7.20 -17.82
C SER A 149 2.05 -5.98 -18.72
N GLY A 150 1.92 -4.78 -18.14
CA GLY A 150 1.69 -3.55 -18.91
C GLY A 150 0.34 -3.50 -19.65
N GLY A 151 -0.68 -4.14 -19.12
CA GLY A 151 -2.02 -4.14 -19.72
C GLY A 151 -2.99 -3.10 -19.13
N GLU A 152 -2.46 -2.12 -18.38
CA GLU A 152 -3.25 -1.00 -17.87
C GLU A 152 -3.55 -0.01 -18.99
N GLU A 153 -4.75 0.55 -18.96
CA GLU A 153 -5.20 1.55 -19.90
C GLU A 153 -5.58 2.84 -19.16
N TYR A 154 -5.14 3.98 -19.67
CA TYR A 154 -5.36 5.30 -19.09
C TYR A 154 -6.04 6.22 -20.12
N ALA A 155 -7.09 6.92 -19.69
CA ALA A 155 -7.77 7.93 -20.50
C ALA A 155 -7.11 9.31 -20.25
N ALA A 156 -6.16 9.68 -21.07
CA ALA A 156 -5.50 11.00 -20.97
C ALA A 156 -6.45 12.16 -21.27
N ASP A 157 -7.56 11.89 -21.94
CA ASP A 157 -8.65 12.80 -22.30
C ASP A 157 -9.77 12.85 -21.24
N ALA A 158 -9.64 12.11 -20.15
CA ALA A 158 -10.60 12.19 -19.05
C ALA A 158 -10.66 13.60 -18.46
N HIS A 159 -11.87 14.10 -18.26
CA HIS A 159 -12.09 15.36 -17.56
C HIS A 159 -11.81 15.18 -16.06
N VAL A 160 -10.90 15.99 -15.50
CA VAL A 160 -10.53 15.93 -14.10
C VAL A 160 -11.03 17.17 -13.36
N THR A 161 -11.68 16.96 -12.24
CA THR A 161 -12.16 18.01 -11.34
C THR A 161 -11.44 17.92 -9.99
N VAL A 162 -10.85 19.05 -9.57
CA VAL A 162 -10.24 19.19 -8.23
C VAL A 162 -11.21 19.96 -7.34
N HIS A 163 -11.56 19.35 -6.21
CA HIS A 163 -12.48 19.91 -5.23
C HIS A 163 -11.71 20.67 -4.17
N LEU A 164 -11.89 21.99 -4.14
CA LEU A 164 -11.17 22.90 -3.25
C LEU A 164 -11.83 22.97 -1.86
N LEU A 165 -11.05 23.35 -0.86
CA LEU A 165 -11.49 23.39 0.54
C LEU A 165 -12.56 24.46 0.84
N ASN A 166 -12.69 25.47 -0.01
CA ASN A 166 -13.71 26.51 0.08
C ASN A 166 -15.09 26.09 -0.45
N GLY A 167 -15.24 24.81 -0.85
CA GLY A 167 -16.45 24.26 -1.43
C GLY A 167 -16.62 24.53 -2.92
N THR A 168 -15.66 25.17 -3.58
CA THR A 168 -15.63 25.32 -5.05
C THR A 168 -14.88 24.17 -5.70
N SER A 169 -15.02 24.05 -7.01
CA SER A 169 -14.26 23.09 -7.84
C SER A 169 -13.52 23.82 -8.93
N ALA A 170 -12.36 23.30 -9.30
CA ALA A 170 -11.55 23.80 -10.39
C ALA A 170 -11.25 22.65 -11.36
N GLU A 171 -11.05 22.97 -12.63
CA GLU A 171 -10.59 22.01 -13.62
C GLU A 171 -9.12 21.66 -13.34
N GLY A 172 -8.82 20.35 -13.31
CA GLY A 172 -7.47 19.82 -13.18
C GLY A 172 -6.95 19.37 -14.54
N GLN A 173 -5.98 20.07 -15.10
CA GLN A 173 -5.33 19.64 -16.33
C GLN A 173 -4.28 18.59 -16.03
N LEU A 174 -4.39 17.39 -16.60
CA LEU A 174 -3.36 16.37 -16.52
C LEU A 174 -2.10 16.86 -17.25
N VAL A 175 -1.01 17.06 -16.53
CA VAL A 175 0.27 17.52 -17.10
C VAL A 175 1.30 16.40 -17.18
N TYR A 176 1.17 15.36 -16.35
CA TYR A 176 2.07 14.21 -16.39
C TYR A 176 1.46 12.97 -15.76
N LEU A 177 1.84 11.80 -16.27
CA LEU A 177 1.44 10.50 -15.79
C LEU A 177 2.64 9.56 -15.74
N GLN A 178 2.88 8.91 -14.58
CA GLN A 178 3.93 7.89 -14.42
C GLN A 178 3.35 6.59 -13.86
N PRO A 179 3.06 5.61 -14.72
CA PRO A 179 2.41 4.36 -14.30
C PRO A 179 3.26 3.49 -13.36
N HIS A 180 4.60 3.58 -13.45
CA HIS A 180 5.48 2.75 -12.61
C HIS A 180 5.34 3.07 -11.12
N TYR A 181 5.24 4.37 -10.79
CA TYR A 181 5.08 4.86 -9.43
C TYR A 181 3.62 5.16 -9.06
N ASP A 182 2.67 4.86 -9.97
CA ASP A 182 1.23 5.13 -9.81
C ASP A 182 0.96 6.59 -9.45
N LEU A 183 1.63 7.54 -10.09
CA LEU A 183 1.46 8.97 -9.85
C LEU A 183 0.98 9.75 -11.07
N ALA A 184 0.23 10.82 -10.81
CA ALA A 184 -0.18 11.81 -11.80
C ALA A 184 -0.01 13.23 -11.24
N PHE A 185 0.42 14.15 -12.09
CA PHE A 185 0.46 15.58 -11.80
C PHE A 185 -0.67 16.30 -12.52
N LEU A 186 -1.40 17.14 -11.77
CA LEU A 186 -2.46 17.98 -12.28
C LEU A 186 -2.09 19.45 -12.09
N SER A 187 -2.22 20.25 -13.14
CA SER A 187 -2.13 21.71 -13.08
C SER A 187 -3.51 22.29 -12.83
N VAL A 188 -3.62 23.17 -11.84
CA VAL A 188 -4.91 23.76 -11.41
C VAL A 188 -4.76 25.27 -11.25
N GLN A 189 -5.63 26.02 -11.92
CA GLN A 189 -5.73 27.48 -11.75
C GLN A 189 -6.48 27.79 -10.45
N VAL A 190 -5.85 28.57 -9.55
CA VAL A 190 -6.47 29.02 -8.30
C VAL A 190 -6.06 30.47 -8.02
N ASP A 191 -7.02 31.28 -7.60
CA ASP A 191 -6.80 32.71 -7.37
C ASP A 191 -6.13 33.04 -6.03
N GLN A 192 -6.05 32.07 -5.12
CA GLN A 192 -5.57 32.28 -3.75
C GLN A 192 -4.30 31.46 -3.48
N PRO A 193 -3.40 31.98 -2.65
CA PRO A 193 -2.23 31.21 -2.20
C PRO A 193 -2.65 29.90 -1.54
N ILE A 194 -1.91 28.85 -1.84
CA ILE A 194 -2.17 27.51 -1.32
C ILE A 194 -1.21 27.15 -0.19
N ASN A 195 -1.59 26.19 0.64
CA ASN A 195 -0.71 25.62 1.64
C ASN A 195 0.09 24.47 0.99
N LEU A 196 1.39 24.52 1.10
CA LEU A 196 2.25 23.46 0.63
C LEU A 196 2.69 22.54 1.78
N PRO A 197 2.79 21.23 1.57
CA PRO A 197 3.35 20.30 2.54
C PRO A 197 4.86 20.45 2.67
N SER A 198 5.40 19.99 3.80
CA SER A 198 6.79 19.59 3.93
C SER A 198 6.89 18.10 3.57
N LEU A 199 7.60 17.76 2.52
CA LEU A 199 7.92 16.37 2.19
C LEU A 199 9.18 15.96 2.93
N ASN A 200 9.14 14.80 3.58
CA ASN A 200 10.29 14.27 4.31
C ASN A 200 11.27 13.63 3.32
N GLU A 201 12.54 14.03 3.37
CA GLU A 201 13.61 13.46 2.52
C GLU A 201 14.09 12.10 3.01
N LYS A 202 13.85 11.79 4.29
CA LYS A 202 14.27 10.53 4.90
C LYS A 202 13.24 9.44 4.63
N ASP A 203 13.74 8.23 4.43
CA ASP A 203 12.89 7.06 4.40
C ASP A 203 12.16 6.85 5.73
N VAL A 204 10.96 6.29 5.65
CA VAL A 204 10.14 5.98 6.81
C VAL A 204 10.79 4.85 7.60
N GLU A 205 10.86 4.96 8.92
CA GLU A 205 11.37 3.89 9.76
C GLU A 205 10.37 2.74 9.90
N TYR A 206 10.88 1.52 10.13
CA TYR A 206 10.01 0.37 10.43
C TYR A 206 9.21 0.63 11.71
N ALA A 207 7.91 0.32 11.66
CA ALA A 207 6.93 0.58 12.71
C ALA A 207 6.71 2.06 13.05
N GLN A 208 7.21 2.99 12.24
CA GLN A 208 6.91 4.43 12.40
C GLN A 208 5.41 4.67 12.32
N GLU A 209 4.90 5.47 13.24
CA GLU A 209 3.51 5.89 13.28
C GLU A 209 3.20 6.88 12.17
N VAL A 210 2.13 6.59 11.41
CA VAL A 210 1.73 7.38 10.25
C VAL A 210 0.21 7.52 10.20
N PHE A 211 -0.25 8.60 9.55
CA PHE A 211 -1.65 8.81 9.22
C PHE A 211 -1.82 8.82 7.71
N ARG A 212 -2.74 8.02 7.23
CA ARG A 212 -3.26 8.05 5.87
C ARG A 212 -4.44 9.01 5.81
N LEU A 213 -4.42 9.97 4.90
CA LEU A 213 -5.42 11.02 4.80
C LEU A 213 -6.11 10.98 3.44
N GLY A 214 -7.43 11.27 3.46
CA GLY A 214 -8.24 11.36 2.24
C GLY A 214 -9.44 12.29 2.40
N ARG A 215 -10.16 12.51 1.30
CA ARG A 215 -11.44 13.24 1.24
C ARG A 215 -12.50 12.32 0.66
N ASP A 216 -13.63 12.18 1.38
CA ASP A 216 -14.78 11.43 0.88
C ASP A 216 -15.63 12.24 -0.12
N ASP A 217 -16.77 11.69 -0.56
CA ASP A 217 -17.68 12.31 -1.52
C ASP A 217 -18.21 13.68 -1.06
N SER A 218 -18.32 13.87 0.23
CA SER A 218 -18.77 15.13 0.84
C SER A 218 -17.60 16.04 1.20
N LEU A 219 -16.38 15.73 0.80
CA LEU A 219 -15.12 16.38 1.15
C LEU A 219 -14.77 16.33 2.62
N ASN A 220 -15.42 15.45 3.39
CA ASN A 220 -15.05 15.25 4.77
C ASN A 220 -13.67 14.62 4.88
N LEU A 221 -12.93 15.04 5.91
CA LEU A 221 -11.60 14.51 6.18
C LEU A 221 -11.69 13.06 6.66
N ARG A 222 -11.07 12.15 5.93
CA ARG A 222 -10.85 10.77 6.32
C ARG A 222 -9.45 10.64 6.91
N ILE A 223 -9.35 9.91 8.01
CA ILE A 223 -8.10 9.72 8.74
C ILE A 223 -8.00 8.25 9.12
N THR A 224 -6.90 7.61 8.76
CA THR A 224 -6.61 6.25 9.18
C THR A 224 -5.23 6.21 9.81
N TYR A 225 -5.15 5.77 11.06
CA TYR A 225 -3.89 5.54 11.75
C TYR A 225 -3.32 4.17 11.36
N ALA A 226 -2.03 4.12 11.16
CA ALA A 226 -1.30 2.89 10.89
C ALA A 226 0.17 3.01 11.32
N ARG A 227 0.89 1.89 11.24
CA ARG A 227 2.35 1.86 11.33
C ARG A 227 2.92 1.43 9.99
N ALA A 228 4.05 2.03 9.61
CA ALA A 228 4.76 1.65 8.40
C ALA A 228 5.39 0.27 8.55
N GLU A 229 5.24 -0.57 7.55
CA GLU A 229 5.80 -1.92 7.52
C GLU A 229 6.52 -2.14 6.19
N TYR A 230 7.76 -2.61 6.25
CA TYR A 230 8.50 -3.05 5.09
C TYR A 230 8.30 -4.54 4.89
N LEU A 231 7.82 -4.92 3.72
CA LEU A 231 7.58 -6.31 3.35
C LEU A 231 8.14 -6.57 1.96
N ASN A 232 8.67 -7.77 1.77
CA ASN A 232 8.93 -8.23 0.42
C ASN A 232 7.61 -8.37 -0.32
N PRO A 233 7.42 -7.64 -1.45
CA PRO A 233 6.16 -7.60 -2.16
C PRO A 233 5.81 -8.98 -2.74
N THR A 234 4.53 -9.16 -2.99
CA THR A 234 4.08 -10.27 -3.85
C THR A 234 4.47 -9.99 -5.30
N MET A 235 4.38 -11.01 -6.15
CA MET A 235 4.73 -10.86 -7.57
C MET A 235 3.82 -9.90 -8.37
N PHE A 236 2.73 -9.41 -7.76
CA PHE A 236 1.78 -8.49 -8.40
C PHE A 236 1.95 -7.04 -7.94
N GLU A 237 2.76 -6.82 -6.92
CA GLU A 237 2.99 -5.51 -6.32
C GLU A 237 4.35 -4.96 -6.72
N ARG A 238 4.42 -3.65 -6.91
CA ARG A 238 5.70 -2.97 -7.15
C ARG A 238 6.59 -3.07 -5.92
N HIS A 239 7.87 -3.31 -6.12
CA HIS A 239 8.80 -3.60 -5.03
C HIS A 239 9.21 -2.36 -4.20
N HIS A 240 8.88 -1.16 -4.64
CA HIS A 240 9.18 0.08 -3.94
C HIS A 240 8.09 0.57 -2.97
N ASN A 241 7.00 -0.18 -2.82
CA ASN A 241 5.92 0.19 -1.91
C ASN A 241 6.27 -0.12 -0.46
N VAL A 242 5.90 0.81 0.44
CA VAL A 242 5.84 0.59 1.89
C VAL A 242 4.40 0.29 2.28
N TYR A 243 4.19 -0.59 3.25
CA TYR A 243 2.87 -1.08 3.61
C TYR A 243 2.37 -0.47 4.91
N PHE A 244 1.06 -0.49 5.09
CA PHE A 244 0.42 -0.12 6.34
C PHE A 244 0.11 -1.35 7.18
N ARG A 245 0.43 -1.28 8.46
CA ARG A 245 -0.07 -2.20 9.47
C ARG A 245 -1.07 -1.48 10.36
N SER A 246 -2.36 -1.80 10.17
CA SER A 246 -3.40 -1.32 11.08
C SER A 246 -3.32 -2.08 12.41
N PRO A 247 -3.47 -1.41 13.57
CA PRO A 247 -3.54 -2.07 14.88
C PRO A 247 -4.65 -3.12 14.96
N ASP A 248 -5.77 -2.88 14.29
CA ASP A 248 -6.98 -3.72 14.35
C ASP A 248 -6.94 -4.89 13.37
N GLY A 249 -5.87 -5.04 12.57
CA GLY A 249 -5.77 -6.05 11.52
C GLY A 249 -6.77 -5.86 10.35
N HIS A 250 -7.70 -4.94 10.48
CA HIS A 250 -8.70 -4.58 9.47
C HIS A 250 -8.31 -3.23 8.85
N GLY A 251 -7.59 -3.27 7.75
CA GLY A 251 -7.36 -2.06 6.97
C GLY A 251 -8.66 -1.67 6.25
N ASP A 252 -9.28 -0.57 6.63
CA ASP A 252 -10.31 0.07 5.80
C ASP A 252 -9.60 0.67 4.58
N ASN A 253 -9.54 -0.10 3.49
CA ASN A 253 -8.94 0.31 2.23
C ASN A 253 -10.00 1.08 1.42
N SER A 254 -10.27 2.30 1.83
CA SER A 254 -11.14 3.19 1.08
C SER A 254 -10.45 3.69 -0.20
N GLU A 255 -11.14 3.66 -1.32
CA GLU A 255 -10.65 4.23 -2.58
C GLU A 255 -10.42 5.73 -2.48
N TYR A 256 -11.15 6.41 -1.57
CA TYR A 256 -11.01 7.85 -1.34
C TYR A 256 -9.63 8.27 -0.83
N ASP A 257 -8.90 7.38 -0.16
CA ASP A 257 -7.58 7.70 0.37
C ASP A 257 -6.49 7.59 -0.71
N ASN A 258 -6.76 6.91 -1.85
CA ASN A 258 -5.80 6.78 -2.95
C ASN A 258 -5.33 8.16 -3.43
N GLY A 259 -4.04 8.30 -3.64
CA GLY A 259 -3.43 9.57 -4.04
C GLY A 259 -3.34 10.62 -2.92
N GLY A 260 -3.93 10.35 -1.75
CA GLY A 260 -3.81 11.21 -0.58
C GLY A 260 -2.45 11.08 0.10
N PRO A 261 -2.03 12.08 0.93
CA PRO A 261 -0.75 12.05 1.61
C PRO A 261 -0.76 11.09 2.80
N VAL A 262 0.38 10.48 3.03
CA VAL A 262 0.74 9.81 4.28
C VAL A 262 1.62 10.75 5.08
N ILE A 263 1.27 11.04 6.31
CA ILE A 263 2.02 11.95 7.18
C ILE A 263 2.53 11.26 8.44
N ASN A 264 3.65 11.75 8.97
CA ASN A 264 4.15 11.38 10.28
C ASN A 264 3.51 12.23 11.40
N LEU A 265 3.87 11.97 12.66
CA LEU A 265 3.38 12.73 13.82
C LEU A 265 3.82 14.22 13.81
N CYS A 266 4.86 14.57 13.07
CA CYS A 266 5.27 15.97 12.88
C CYS A 266 4.43 16.70 11.82
N GLY A 267 3.63 15.95 11.03
CA GLY A 267 2.81 16.49 9.93
C GLY A 267 3.58 16.65 8.62
N GLU A 268 4.75 16.05 8.52
CA GLU A 268 5.51 15.96 7.27
C GLU A 268 4.95 14.82 6.43
N VAL A 269 4.89 15.02 5.11
CA VAL A 269 4.48 13.99 4.16
C VAL A 269 5.61 12.99 3.99
N VAL A 270 5.34 11.73 4.33
CA VAL A 270 6.27 10.60 4.21
C VAL A 270 5.94 9.68 3.04
N GLY A 271 4.87 9.96 2.31
CA GLY A 271 4.49 9.24 1.10
C GLY A 271 3.11 9.61 0.56
N MET A 272 2.72 8.92 -0.51
CA MET A 272 1.40 9.01 -1.14
C MET A 272 0.73 7.65 -1.13
N VAL A 273 -0.54 7.60 -0.71
CA VAL A 273 -1.32 6.36 -0.65
C VAL A 273 -1.47 5.75 -2.03
N ASN A 274 -1.07 4.48 -2.12
CA ASN A 274 -1.25 3.64 -3.28
C ASN A 274 -1.81 2.29 -2.80
N VAL A 275 -3.12 2.10 -2.89
CA VAL A 275 -3.77 0.91 -2.32
C VAL A 275 -3.84 -0.21 -3.36
N PRO A 276 -2.96 -1.21 -3.32
CA PRO A 276 -3.23 -2.49 -3.96
C PRO A 276 -4.32 -3.25 -3.19
N LYS A 277 -5.06 -4.11 -3.87
CA LYS A 277 -6.35 -4.71 -3.42
C LYS A 277 -6.37 -5.45 -2.07
N ARG A 278 -5.22 -5.76 -1.43
CA ARG A 278 -5.20 -6.57 -0.18
C ARG A 278 -4.62 -5.86 1.04
N PHE A 279 -3.60 -5.04 0.86
CA PHE A 279 -2.96 -4.30 1.96
C PHE A 279 -2.81 -2.87 1.51
N GLY A 280 -3.16 -1.91 2.36
CA GLY A 280 -2.86 -0.52 2.07
C GLY A 280 -1.35 -0.36 1.94
N SER A 281 -0.91 0.41 0.97
CA SER A 281 0.50 0.76 0.77
C SER A 281 0.65 2.22 0.36
N PHE A 282 1.87 2.68 0.34
CA PHE A 282 2.20 4.02 -0.15
C PHE A 282 3.54 4.05 -0.86
N VAL A 283 3.67 4.98 -1.78
CA VAL A 283 4.96 5.31 -2.41
C VAL A 283 5.69 6.26 -1.47
N PRO A 284 6.92 5.96 -1.01
CA PRO A 284 7.63 6.80 -0.06
C PRO A 284 8.02 8.17 -0.65
N SER A 285 8.11 9.17 0.23
CA SER A 285 8.40 10.55 -0.14
C SER A 285 9.75 10.75 -0.82
N SER A 286 10.76 9.93 -0.52
CA SER A 286 12.06 9.95 -1.21
C SER A 286 11.92 9.71 -2.72
N ILE A 287 11.05 8.76 -3.11
CA ILE A 287 10.72 8.51 -4.53
C ILE A 287 9.89 9.66 -5.10
N LEU A 288 8.89 10.17 -4.36
CA LEU A 288 8.04 11.27 -4.83
C LEU A 288 8.84 12.55 -5.08
N LEU A 289 9.80 12.87 -4.20
CA LEU A 289 10.72 14.01 -4.36
C LEU A 289 11.57 13.85 -5.61
N ASN A 290 12.18 12.69 -5.81
CA ASN A 290 12.96 12.42 -7.02
C ASN A 290 12.10 12.50 -8.30
N CYS A 291 10.84 12.04 -8.25
CA CYS A 291 9.89 12.19 -9.35
C CYS A 291 9.58 13.66 -9.62
N LEU A 292 9.27 14.43 -8.59
CA LEU A 292 8.95 15.85 -8.69
C LEU A 292 10.13 16.67 -9.24
N ASP A 293 11.33 16.42 -8.74
CA ASP A 293 12.56 17.09 -9.20
C ASP A 293 12.88 16.74 -10.65
N SER A 294 12.75 15.47 -11.02
CA SER A 294 12.94 15.03 -12.40
C SER A 294 11.95 15.71 -13.34
N TRP A 295 10.65 15.71 -12.98
CA TRP A 295 9.62 16.34 -13.78
C TRP A 295 9.81 17.86 -13.89
N LYS A 296 10.09 18.56 -12.79
CA LYS A 296 10.37 20.01 -12.81
C LYS A 296 11.52 20.36 -13.74
N LYS A 297 12.58 19.55 -13.73
CA LYS A 297 13.80 19.84 -14.49
C LYS A 297 13.73 19.39 -15.94
N TYR A 298 13.14 18.23 -16.20
CA TYR A 298 13.19 17.58 -17.51
C TYR A 298 11.83 17.44 -18.18
N GLN A 299 10.73 17.72 -17.47
CA GLN A 299 9.33 17.51 -17.89
C GLN A 299 8.99 16.03 -18.16
N HIS A 300 9.79 15.10 -17.64
CA HIS A 300 9.58 13.66 -17.70
C HIS A 300 10.27 12.94 -16.53
N ILE A 301 9.85 11.72 -16.27
CA ILE A 301 10.39 10.85 -15.21
C ILE A 301 10.80 9.52 -15.84
N PRO A 302 11.96 9.48 -16.53
CA PRO A 302 12.40 8.27 -17.18
C PRO A 302 12.92 7.26 -16.15
N ARG A 303 12.76 5.98 -16.46
CA ARG A 303 13.28 4.86 -15.66
C ARG A 303 13.96 3.85 -16.59
N PRO A 304 15.15 3.33 -16.24
CA PRO A 304 15.75 2.24 -17.00
C PRO A 304 15.00 0.93 -16.73
N HIS A 305 14.66 0.20 -17.77
CA HIS A 305 14.05 -1.12 -17.66
C HIS A 305 15.13 -2.19 -17.44
N LEU A 306 15.17 -2.73 -16.24
CA LEU A 306 16.14 -3.77 -15.87
C LEU A 306 15.71 -5.17 -16.32
N GLY A 307 14.41 -5.40 -16.40
CA GLY A 307 13.83 -6.72 -16.65
C GLY A 307 13.94 -7.65 -15.45
N MET A 308 13.96 -7.14 -14.25
CA MET A 308 14.12 -7.90 -13.02
C MET A 308 13.13 -7.47 -11.94
N MET A 309 12.71 -8.44 -11.12
CA MET A 309 12.01 -8.21 -9.86
C MET A 309 12.90 -8.63 -8.71
N PHE A 310 12.78 -7.93 -7.59
CA PHE A 310 13.65 -8.10 -6.45
C PHE A 310 12.90 -8.37 -5.15
N LYS A 311 13.63 -8.96 -4.19
CA LYS A 311 13.30 -9.04 -2.78
C LYS A 311 14.51 -8.59 -1.96
N ASP A 312 14.25 -7.87 -0.88
CA ASP A 312 15.29 -7.43 0.04
C ASP A 312 15.71 -8.59 0.95
N ILE A 313 17.00 -8.81 1.10
CA ILE A 313 17.54 -9.85 2.01
C ILE A 313 17.15 -9.53 3.45
N LYS A 314 17.28 -8.27 3.86
CA LYS A 314 16.97 -7.83 5.23
C LYS A 314 15.49 -8.00 5.64
N LEU A 315 14.60 -8.21 4.68
CA LEU A 315 13.18 -8.50 4.93
C LEU A 315 12.85 -9.99 4.91
N LEU A 316 13.84 -10.86 4.84
CA LEU A 316 13.65 -12.29 5.02
C LEU A 316 13.53 -12.64 6.50
N GLU A 317 13.06 -13.87 6.78
CA GLU A 317 13.13 -14.42 8.12
C GLU A 317 14.60 -14.45 8.63
N PRO A 318 14.89 -14.02 9.86
CA PRO A 318 16.26 -13.95 10.37
C PRO A 318 17.05 -15.26 10.23
N ALA A 319 16.39 -16.41 10.37
CA ALA A 319 17.03 -17.71 10.16
C ALA A 319 17.55 -17.92 8.72
N HIS A 320 16.90 -17.31 7.73
CA HIS A 320 17.33 -17.37 6.34
C HIS A 320 18.51 -16.42 6.08
N VAL A 321 18.49 -15.24 6.68
CA VAL A 321 19.62 -14.29 6.61
C VAL A 321 20.86 -14.89 7.25
N ASP A 322 20.74 -15.47 8.46
CA ASP A 322 21.83 -16.17 9.14
C ASP A 322 22.42 -17.29 8.28
N MET A 323 21.56 -18.04 7.59
CA MET A 323 22.00 -19.12 6.72
C MET A 323 22.75 -18.60 5.48
N LEU A 324 22.29 -17.50 4.86
CA LEU A 324 23.00 -16.85 3.75
C LEU A 324 24.35 -16.32 4.21
N TRP A 325 24.39 -15.69 5.37
CA TRP A 325 25.62 -15.17 5.95
C TRP A 325 26.64 -16.27 6.25
N ARG A 326 26.23 -17.35 6.92
CA ARG A 326 27.14 -18.47 7.23
C ARG A 326 27.64 -19.21 5.98
N THR A 327 26.81 -19.25 4.93
CA THR A 327 27.14 -20.03 3.73
C THR A 327 27.95 -19.22 2.72
N PHE A 328 27.60 -17.95 2.53
CA PHE A 328 28.13 -17.12 1.44
C PHE A 328 28.75 -15.79 1.92
N ASN A 329 28.71 -15.54 3.24
CA ASN A 329 29.09 -14.26 3.84
C ASN A 329 28.31 -13.09 3.23
N ILE A 330 26.98 -13.26 3.11
CA ILE A 330 26.04 -12.25 2.56
C ILE A 330 24.89 -12.11 3.54
N ASP A 331 24.68 -10.91 4.05
CA ASP A 331 23.59 -10.52 4.97
C ASP A 331 22.75 -9.36 4.42
N ASP A 332 23.14 -8.78 3.29
CA ASP A 332 22.49 -7.64 2.66
C ASP A 332 22.46 -7.77 1.14
N GLY A 333 21.64 -6.95 0.46
CA GLY A 333 21.47 -6.92 -0.98
C GLY A 333 20.08 -7.35 -1.45
N LEU A 334 19.92 -7.48 -2.77
CA LEU A 334 18.63 -7.76 -3.42
C LEU A 334 18.67 -9.12 -4.10
N ILE A 335 17.76 -10.02 -3.72
CA ILE A 335 17.58 -11.30 -4.40
C ILE A 335 16.76 -11.09 -5.66
N VAL A 336 17.27 -11.56 -6.80
CA VAL A 336 16.53 -11.58 -8.06
C VAL A 336 15.39 -12.60 -7.96
N GLN A 337 14.16 -12.10 -7.87
CA GLN A 337 12.96 -12.93 -7.76
C GLN A 337 12.50 -13.46 -9.10
N GLU A 338 12.59 -12.65 -10.16
CA GLU A 338 12.19 -12.98 -11.52
C GLU A 338 13.07 -12.23 -12.50
N VAL A 339 13.33 -12.82 -13.67
CA VAL A 339 14.02 -12.18 -14.80
C VAL A 339 13.09 -12.25 -16.01
N SER A 340 12.90 -11.11 -16.67
CA SER A 340 12.05 -11.02 -17.87
C SER A 340 12.71 -11.67 -19.06
N GLY A 341 11.96 -12.51 -19.78
CA GLY A 341 12.45 -13.11 -21.02
C GLY A 341 12.83 -12.05 -22.05
N GLY A 342 13.99 -12.22 -22.70
CA GLY A 342 14.53 -11.29 -23.68
C GLY A 342 15.14 -10.00 -23.14
N SER A 343 15.14 -9.79 -21.82
CA SER A 343 15.70 -8.60 -21.16
C SER A 343 17.23 -8.54 -21.25
N ALA A 344 17.78 -7.35 -20.96
CA ALA A 344 19.22 -7.17 -20.83
C ALA A 344 19.81 -8.05 -19.70
N ALA A 345 19.10 -8.18 -18.58
CA ALA A 345 19.50 -9.01 -17.47
C ALA A 345 19.63 -10.50 -17.86
N GLU A 346 18.62 -11.04 -18.58
CA GLU A 346 18.67 -12.42 -19.05
C GLU A 346 19.83 -12.66 -20.02
N LYS A 347 19.99 -11.75 -21.01
CA LYS A 347 21.08 -11.82 -22.00
C LYS A 347 22.47 -11.77 -21.36
N SER A 348 22.59 -11.02 -20.26
CA SER A 348 23.85 -10.90 -19.50
C SER A 348 24.07 -12.04 -18.52
N GLY A 349 23.14 -13.01 -18.46
CA GLY A 349 23.28 -14.24 -17.67
C GLY A 349 22.89 -14.12 -16.21
N ILE A 350 22.20 -13.03 -15.81
CA ILE A 350 21.59 -12.91 -14.49
C ILE A 350 20.41 -13.88 -14.40
N GLN A 351 20.30 -14.58 -13.29
CA GLN A 351 19.30 -15.62 -13.09
C GLN A 351 18.50 -15.39 -11.81
N LYS A 352 17.30 -15.97 -11.77
CA LYS A 352 16.51 -16.05 -10.55
C LYS A 352 17.31 -16.69 -9.43
N GLY A 353 17.38 -16.03 -8.28
CA GLY A 353 18.13 -16.45 -7.10
C GLY A 353 19.51 -15.79 -6.99
N ASP A 354 20.03 -15.15 -8.04
CA ASP A 354 21.25 -14.34 -7.93
C ASP A 354 21.01 -13.16 -6.98
N ILE A 355 22.08 -12.67 -6.35
CA ILE A 355 22.02 -11.56 -5.41
C ILE A 355 22.72 -10.36 -6.03
N ILE A 356 22.01 -9.24 -6.07
CA ILE A 356 22.56 -7.95 -6.50
C ILE A 356 23.07 -7.23 -5.26
N GLU A 357 24.36 -6.91 -5.26
CA GLU A 357 25.05 -6.25 -4.16
C GLU A 357 25.25 -4.74 -4.41
N SER A 358 25.32 -4.30 -5.70
CA SER A 358 25.53 -2.89 -6.02
C SER A 358 25.03 -2.51 -7.41
N PHE A 359 24.74 -1.21 -7.58
CA PHE A 359 24.50 -0.56 -8.88
C PHE A 359 25.47 0.62 -9.06
N ASN A 360 26.19 0.64 -10.18
CA ASN A 360 27.23 1.63 -10.47
C ASN A 360 28.24 1.82 -9.31
N GLY A 361 28.61 0.71 -8.66
CA GLY A 361 29.51 0.67 -7.52
C GLY A 361 28.91 1.14 -6.18
N LYS A 362 27.65 1.59 -6.15
CA LYS A 362 26.94 1.93 -4.91
C LYS A 362 26.28 0.68 -4.35
N PRO A 363 26.52 0.29 -3.10
CA PRO A 363 25.81 -0.79 -2.45
C PRO A 363 24.29 -0.49 -2.43
N VAL A 364 23.47 -1.54 -2.54
CA VAL A 364 22.02 -1.44 -2.51
C VAL A 364 21.46 -2.49 -1.58
N SER A 365 20.77 -2.04 -0.53
CA SER A 365 20.24 -2.87 0.54
C SER A 365 18.72 -2.99 0.51
N SER A 366 18.04 -2.12 -0.23
CA SER A 366 16.58 -2.15 -0.38
C SER A 366 16.13 -1.78 -1.78
N THR A 367 14.93 -2.22 -2.10
CA THR A 367 14.28 -1.89 -3.37
C THR A 367 13.95 -0.41 -3.50
N ILE A 368 13.76 0.31 -2.39
CA ILE A 368 13.57 1.77 -2.38
C ILE A 368 14.90 2.48 -2.73
N GLU A 369 16.01 2.05 -2.11
CA GLU A 369 17.35 2.55 -2.47
C GLU A 369 17.65 2.28 -3.95
N LEU A 370 17.29 1.10 -4.45
CA LEU A 370 17.42 0.77 -5.87
C LEU A 370 16.69 1.79 -6.75
N GLU A 371 15.41 2.08 -6.48
CA GLU A 371 14.64 3.02 -7.29
C GLU A 371 15.26 4.44 -7.24
N ASN A 372 15.70 4.89 -6.07
CA ASN A 372 16.38 6.17 -5.92
C ASN A 372 17.69 6.21 -6.73
N VAL A 373 18.47 5.13 -6.74
CA VAL A 373 19.69 5.01 -7.56
C VAL A 373 19.34 5.03 -9.05
N LEU A 374 18.33 4.25 -9.49
CA LEU A 374 17.91 4.22 -10.90
C LEU A 374 17.44 5.59 -11.38
N MET A 375 16.65 6.32 -10.60
CA MET A 375 16.23 7.68 -10.94
C MET A 375 17.41 8.67 -10.99
N SER A 376 18.44 8.48 -10.16
CA SER A 376 19.64 9.31 -10.19
C SER A 376 20.49 9.15 -11.46
N ILE A 377 20.40 8.00 -12.13
CA ILE A 377 21.07 7.70 -13.40
C ILE A 377 20.34 8.38 -14.57
N CYS A 378 19.04 8.55 -14.47
CA CYS A 378 18.18 9.04 -15.55
C CYS A 378 18.19 10.56 -15.71
N LYS A 379 19.36 11.15 -15.91
CA LYS A 379 19.51 12.59 -16.17
C LYS A 379 19.57 12.93 -17.68
N CYS A 380 19.14 12.00 -18.52
CA CYS A 380 19.22 12.06 -19.98
C CYS A 380 17.83 12.12 -20.62
N PRO A 381 17.73 12.56 -21.88
CA PRO A 381 16.49 12.48 -22.66
C PRO A 381 15.96 11.05 -22.77
N LEU A 382 14.66 10.92 -23.08
CA LEU A 382 14.01 9.63 -23.37
C LEU A 382 14.66 8.95 -24.60
N ASP A 383 14.46 7.63 -24.69
CA ASP A 383 14.97 6.78 -25.78
C ASP A 383 16.50 6.65 -25.89
N VAL A 384 17.22 7.09 -24.87
CA VAL A 384 18.66 6.85 -24.75
C VAL A 384 18.92 5.53 -24.04
N GLU A 385 19.87 4.75 -24.53
CA GLU A 385 20.38 3.59 -23.82
C GLU A 385 21.38 4.04 -22.76
N VAL A 386 21.20 3.55 -21.54
CA VAL A 386 22.10 3.80 -20.42
C VAL A 386 22.84 2.53 -20.04
N HIS A 387 24.12 2.68 -19.72
CA HIS A 387 24.96 1.59 -19.24
C HIS A 387 24.97 1.60 -17.71
N ILE A 388 24.61 0.47 -17.12
CA ILE A 388 24.51 0.27 -15.67
C ILE A 388 25.40 -0.89 -15.28
N TYR A 389 26.36 -0.64 -14.40
CA TYR A 389 27.24 -1.68 -13.86
C TYR A 389 26.61 -2.28 -12.60
N VAL A 390 26.33 -3.58 -12.65
CA VAL A 390 25.64 -4.30 -11.57
C VAL A 390 26.60 -5.29 -10.94
N GLY A 391 26.83 -5.15 -9.63
CA GLY A 391 27.57 -6.11 -8.83
C GLY A 391 26.66 -7.30 -8.49
N VAL A 392 27.00 -8.48 -8.98
CA VAL A 392 26.16 -9.68 -8.88
C VAL A 392 26.92 -10.79 -8.18
N PHE A 393 26.33 -11.41 -7.18
CA PHE A 393 26.74 -12.69 -6.65
C PHE A 393 25.90 -13.81 -7.29
N HIS A 394 26.53 -14.62 -8.13
CA HIS A 394 25.91 -15.77 -8.75
C HIS A 394 25.87 -16.94 -7.78
N ILE A 395 24.72 -17.23 -7.24
CA ILE A 395 24.59 -18.20 -6.16
C ILE A 395 24.92 -19.63 -6.58
N LEU A 396 24.61 -20.01 -7.83
CA LEU A 396 24.92 -21.35 -8.35
C LEU A 396 26.40 -21.58 -8.63
N LYS A 397 27.14 -20.49 -8.88
CA LYS A 397 28.57 -20.52 -9.18
C LYS A 397 29.42 -20.17 -7.96
N GLU A 398 28.79 -19.64 -6.91
CA GLU A 398 29.44 -19.10 -5.71
C GLU A 398 30.49 -18.02 -6.07
N GLN A 399 30.20 -17.17 -7.08
CA GLN A 399 31.13 -16.21 -7.64
C GLN A 399 30.53 -14.81 -7.75
N ARG A 400 31.34 -13.79 -7.40
CA ARG A 400 31.02 -12.38 -7.65
C ARG A 400 31.51 -11.95 -9.03
N SER A 401 30.68 -11.15 -9.71
CA SER A 401 31.03 -10.51 -10.97
C SER A 401 30.41 -9.14 -11.07
N THR A 402 30.99 -8.28 -11.88
CA THR A 402 30.36 -7.02 -12.30
C THR A 402 29.86 -7.20 -13.72
N ILE A 403 28.58 -6.95 -13.92
CA ILE A 403 27.88 -7.11 -15.20
C ILE A 403 27.46 -5.73 -15.70
N GLU A 404 27.76 -5.43 -16.97
CA GLU A 404 27.23 -4.26 -17.65
C GLU A 404 25.88 -4.58 -18.27
N LEU A 405 24.85 -3.82 -17.87
CA LEU A 405 23.49 -3.86 -18.43
C LEU A 405 23.29 -2.64 -19.31
N THR A 406 22.86 -2.84 -20.55
CA THR A 406 22.37 -1.78 -21.41
C THR A 406 20.85 -1.73 -21.30
N ALA A 407 20.34 -0.70 -20.68
CA ALA A 407 18.91 -0.53 -20.43
C ALA A 407 18.36 0.67 -21.20
N LYS A 408 17.15 0.53 -21.77
CA LYS A 408 16.42 1.64 -22.37
C LYS A 408 15.72 2.46 -21.30
N LEU A 409 15.75 3.78 -21.45
CA LEU A 409 14.94 4.69 -20.64
C LEU A 409 13.52 4.73 -21.18
N SER A 410 12.54 4.64 -20.30
CA SER A 410 11.12 4.69 -20.65
C SER A 410 10.32 5.38 -19.55
N GLU A 411 9.23 6.02 -19.92
CA GLU A 411 8.21 6.54 -19.00
C GLU A 411 7.16 5.49 -18.63
N LEU A 412 7.17 4.36 -19.34
CA LEU A 412 6.27 3.25 -19.05
C LEU A 412 6.74 2.45 -17.82
N GLY A 413 5.80 1.81 -17.17
CA GLY A 413 6.12 0.92 -16.05
C GLY A 413 6.98 -0.25 -16.50
N GLU A 414 7.83 -0.75 -15.59
CA GLU A 414 8.59 -1.99 -15.81
C GLU A 414 7.65 -3.14 -16.17
N ILE A 415 7.97 -3.84 -17.25
CA ILE A 415 7.22 -5.00 -17.73
C ILE A 415 8.07 -6.24 -17.52
N ILE A 416 7.49 -7.25 -16.89
CA ILE A 416 8.12 -8.56 -16.72
C ILE A 416 7.39 -9.59 -17.56
N THR A 417 8.05 -10.05 -18.62
CA THR A 417 7.53 -11.09 -19.50
C THR A 417 8.06 -12.45 -19.04
N ARG A 418 7.17 -13.34 -18.65
CA ARG A 418 7.53 -14.73 -18.38
C ARG A 418 7.60 -15.52 -19.69
N GLU A 419 8.73 -16.08 -20.01
CA GLU A 419 8.76 -17.17 -20.99
C GLU A 419 7.99 -18.36 -20.42
N LEU A 420 6.82 -18.62 -20.98
CA LEU A 420 6.18 -19.92 -20.83
C LEU A 420 7.11 -20.93 -21.52
N ARG A 421 8.07 -21.48 -20.80
CA ARG A 421 8.78 -22.67 -21.27
C ARG A 421 7.73 -23.74 -21.51
N ARG A 422 7.21 -23.80 -22.74
CA ARG A 422 6.44 -24.94 -23.21
C ARG A 422 7.41 -26.14 -23.15
N LYS A 423 7.35 -26.87 -22.04
CA LYS A 423 7.90 -28.22 -22.05
C LYS A 423 7.25 -28.90 -23.26
N PRO A 424 8.02 -29.49 -24.20
CA PRO A 424 7.44 -30.25 -25.28
C PRO A 424 6.58 -31.34 -24.63
N ILE A 425 5.27 -31.26 -24.81
CA ILE A 425 4.34 -32.30 -24.39
C ILE A 425 4.68 -33.48 -25.27
N ARG A 426 5.51 -34.40 -24.79
CA ARG A 426 5.58 -35.73 -25.33
C ARG A 426 4.22 -36.36 -25.06
N ALA A 427 3.38 -36.35 -26.08
CA ALA A 427 2.14 -37.08 -26.08
C ALA A 427 2.45 -38.58 -25.90
N LYS A 428 2.32 -39.05 -24.67
CA LYS A 428 2.10 -40.47 -24.36
C LYS A 428 0.89 -40.50 -23.46
N GLY A 429 -0.14 -41.19 -23.94
CA GLY A 429 -1.41 -41.36 -23.27
C GLY A 429 -1.23 -41.72 -21.78
N PHE A 430 -1.99 -41.05 -20.94
CA PHE A 430 -2.09 -41.46 -19.57
C PHE A 430 -3.46 -41.13 -19.00
N THR A 431 -4.09 -42.17 -18.52
CA THR A 431 -5.18 -42.23 -17.61
C THR A 431 -4.89 -41.43 -16.33
N ALA A 432 -5.90 -40.71 -15.85
CA ALA A 432 -5.89 -39.94 -14.61
C ALA A 432 -5.52 -40.84 -13.42
N LEU A 433 -4.51 -40.47 -12.67
CA LEU A 433 -4.29 -40.89 -11.31
C LEU A 433 -3.78 -39.70 -10.48
N HIS A 434 -4.52 -39.34 -9.46
CA HIS A 434 -4.14 -38.39 -8.42
C HIS A 434 -2.81 -38.81 -7.78
N SER A 435 -1.80 -37.92 -7.77
CA SER A 435 -0.68 -38.07 -6.87
C SER A 435 -0.01 -36.72 -6.58
N THR A 436 -0.27 -36.24 -5.39
CA THR A 436 0.33 -35.08 -4.73
C THR A 436 1.79 -35.30 -4.28
N ASN A 437 2.45 -36.37 -4.69
CA ASN A 437 3.77 -36.78 -4.17
C ASN A 437 4.94 -36.64 -5.14
N SER A 438 4.75 -36.11 -6.35
CA SER A 438 5.82 -36.11 -7.38
C SER A 438 6.90 -35.01 -7.22
N ILE A 439 6.67 -34.03 -6.36
CA ILE A 439 7.62 -32.91 -6.16
C ILE A 439 8.74 -33.28 -5.16
N LYS A 440 8.49 -34.24 -4.29
CA LYS A 440 9.49 -34.65 -3.26
C LYS A 440 10.66 -35.48 -3.81
N HIS A 441 10.50 -36.19 -4.93
CA HIS A 441 11.52 -37.11 -5.40
C HIS A 441 12.60 -36.52 -6.34
N LEU A 442 12.37 -35.35 -6.92
CA LEU A 442 13.38 -34.67 -7.76
C LEU A 442 14.49 -33.99 -6.96
N PHE A 443 14.24 -33.77 -5.66
CA PHE A 443 15.13 -33.01 -4.76
C PHE A 443 16.18 -33.85 -4.04
N LEU A 444 16.10 -35.18 -4.12
CA LEU A 444 16.96 -36.05 -3.30
C LEU A 444 18.34 -36.38 -3.91
N ARG A 445 18.67 -35.88 -5.10
CA ARG A 445 19.92 -36.25 -5.79
C ARG A 445 20.94 -35.15 -6.06
N LYS A 446 20.73 -33.88 -5.63
CA LYS A 446 21.79 -32.86 -5.73
C LYS A 446 22.00 -32.16 -4.38
N ARG A 447 23.26 -32.17 -3.97
CA ARG A 447 23.91 -31.72 -2.73
C ARG A 447 23.19 -30.57 -1.98
N SER A 448 23.24 -30.61 -0.68
CA SER A 448 22.57 -29.82 0.35
C SER A 448 22.53 -28.29 0.17
N ARG A 449 23.40 -27.69 -0.62
CA ARG A 449 23.48 -26.25 -0.85
C ARG A 449 22.45 -25.69 -1.87
N GLN A 450 22.03 -26.48 -2.86
CA GLN A 450 21.00 -26.04 -3.82
C GLN A 450 19.58 -25.98 -3.24
N ARG A 451 19.33 -26.66 -2.11
CA ARG A 451 18.00 -26.69 -1.46
C ARG A 451 17.59 -25.39 -0.81
N LEU A 452 18.58 -24.55 -0.48
CA LEU A 452 18.35 -23.38 0.36
C LEU A 452 17.55 -22.28 -0.34
N ILE A 453 17.84 -22.00 -1.59
CA ILE A 453 17.35 -20.80 -2.27
C ILE A 453 16.03 -21.02 -2.97
N ILE A 454 15.78 -22.24 -3.45
CA ILE A 454 14.47 -22.58 -4.05
C ILE A 454 13.39 -22.63 -2.97
N GLY A 455 13.74 -23.03 -1.73
CA GLY A 455 12.85 -22.97 -0.57
C GLY A 455 12.46 -21.54 -0.13
N LEU A 456 13.35 -20.57 -0.31
CA LEU A 456 13.13 -19.17 0.09
C LEU A 456 12.06 -18.46 -0.77
N THR A 457 11.83 -18.93 -1.99
CA THR A 457 10.87 -18.31 -2.89
C THR A 457 9.44 -18.87 -2.78
N ASP A 458 9.26 -20.09 -2.27
CA ASP A 458 7.95 -20.78 -2.34
C ASP A 458 7.19 -20.88 -1.01
N LEU A 459 7.84 -20.69 0.16
CA LEU A 459 7.22 -20.99 1.46
C LEU A 459 6.10 -20.02 1.89
N ARG A 460 6.01 -18.81 1.35
CA ARG A 460 4.89 -17.89 1.65
C ARG A 460 3.65 -18.08 0.78
N SER A 461 3.78 -18.67 -0.40
CA SER A 461 2.63 -18.92 -1.28
C SER A 461 1.69 -20.00 -0.75
N TYR A 462 2.17 -20.90 0.09
CA TYR A 462 1.39 -22.04 0.60
C TYR A 462 0.58 -21.78 1.87
N ARG A 463 0.89 -20.74 2.66
CA ARG A 463 0.12 -20.43 3.87
C ARG A 463 -1.17 -19.62 3.64
N LEU A 464 -1.32 -19.00 2.47
CA LEU A 464 -2.49 -18.16 2.17
C LEU A 464 -3.64 -18.90 1.46
N LEU A 465 -3.44 -20.14 1.02
CA LEU A 465 -4.49 -20.93 0.33
C LEU A 465 -5.34 -21.81 1.26
N ASN A 466 -5.00 -21.93 2.53
CA ASN A 466 -5.72 -22.80 3.48
C ASN A 466 -6.61 -22.04 4.49
N TRP A 467 -6.94 -20.77 4.24
CA TRP A 467 -7.89 -20.02 5.04
C TRP A 467 -8.98 -19.42 4.16
N MET A 468 -9.85 -20.25 3.65
CA MET A 468 -11.25 -19.90 3.35
C MET A 468 -12.13 -20.93 4.06
N PRO A 469 -12.96 -20.53 5.02
CA PRO A 469 -14.11 -21.31 5.40
C PRO A 469 -15.15 -21.21 4.29
N ASP A 470 -15.85 -22.31 4.06
CA ASP A 470 -16.97 -22.48 3.14
C ASP A 470 -18.09 -21.41 3.31
#